data_f754ec221581e723834b8ff94c0de85f
#
_entry.id   f754ec221581e723834b8ff94c0de85f
#
_cell.length_a   1.000
_cell.length_b   1.000
_cell.length_c   1.000
_cell.angle_alpha   90.00
_cell.angle_beta   90.00
_cell.angle_gamma   90.00
#
_symmetry.space_group_name_H-M   'P 1'
#
loop_
_entity.id
_entity.type
_entity.pdbx_description
1 polymer ?
#
loop_
_entity_poly.entity_id
_entity_poly.type
_entity_poly.pdbx_seq_one_letter_code
_entity_poly.pdbx_strand_id
1 'polypeptide(L)'
;MVSPVHAFEGRPQDGPRADPSAVGRDEVEIRAELGIVGDRYFGQTVHRNAAVTFLDAAAMDDLAETLQLPAAPDPLLLRRNIILRGFPIDTLAAHRASDGTRIPGRRFALNSGAGPIEFQAHRPANPCAWMDAVLAPGAFKALRGHAGIRTTPLTSGSLHLGPASLTVLD
;
A
#
# COMPACT_ATOMS: atom_id res chain seq x y z
N MET A 1 -7.18 1.91 3.45
CA MET A 1 -7.80 3.22 3.22
C MET A 1 -8.42 3.33 1.84
N VAL A 2 -9.43 4.16 1.68
CA VAL A 2 -10.08 4.46 0.39
C VAL A 2 -10.27 5.97 0.27
N SER A 3 -9.87 6.56 -0.85
CA SER A 3 -10.03 7.99 -1.09
C SER A 3 -10.32 8.26 -2.57
N PRO A 4 -11.34 9.08 -2.87
CA PRO A 4 -11.65 9.49 -4.24
C PRO A 4 -10.70 10.56 -4.79
N VAL A 5 -9.83 11.15 -3.94
CA VAL A 5 -8.94 12.24 -4.32
C VAL A 5 -7.47 11.85 -4.34
N HIS A 6 -6.71 12.50 -5.21
CA HIS A 6 -5.25 12.43 -5.22
C HIS A 6 -4.70 13.52 -4.29
N ALA A 7 -4.37 13.16 -3.03
CA ALA A 7 -3.97 14.15 -2.03
C ALA A 7 -2.60 14.77 -2.29
N PHE A 8 -1.69 14.06 -2.97
CA PHE A 8 -0.32 14.50 -3.24
C PHE A 8 -0.22 15.15 -4.62
N GLU A 9 -0.93 16.25 -4.80
CA GLU A 9 -0.87 17.11 -6.00
C GLU A 9 -0.15 18.40 -5.67
N GLY A 10 0.51 18.99 -6.68
CA GLY A 10 1.28 20.23 -6.48
C GLY A 10 2.62 19.99 -5.78
N ARG A 11 3.00 20.87 -4.88
CA ARG A 11 4.29 20.85 -4.18
C ARG A 11 4.10 20.43 -2.72
N PRO A 12 5.04 19.64 -2.13
CA PRO A 12 4.93 19.22 -0.74
C PRO A 12 4.78 20.37 0.29
N GLN A 13 5.38 21.52 0.03
CA GLN A 13 5.28 22.70 0.92
C GLN A 13 3.86 23.31 0.96
N ASP A 14 3.02 23.04 -0.03
CA ASP A 14 1.64 23.55 -0.08
C ASP A 14 0.70 22.70 0.78
N GLY A 15 1.20 21.57 1.32
CA GLY A 15 0.44 20.61 2.08
C GLY A 15 -0.41 19.67 1.18
N PRO A 16 -0.84 18.51 1.71
CA PRO A 16 -1.67 17.59 0.96
C PRO A 16 -3.10 18.12 0.80
N ARG A 17 -3.71 17.84 -0.35
CA ARG A 17 -5.13 18.11 -0.55
C ARG A 17 -5.96 17.29 0.44
N ALA A 18 -6.90 17.94 1.10
CA ALA A 18 -7.79 17.32 2.06
C ALA A 18 -8.70 16.26 1.39
N ASP A 19 -8.92 15.15 2.10
CA ASP A 19 -9.94 14.19 1.73
C ASP A 19 -11.34 14.72 2.11
N PRO A 20 -12.38 14.42 1.32
CA PRO A 20 -13.74 14.90 1.59
C PRO A 20 -14.38 14.19 2.80
N SER A 21 -13.82 13.06 3.23
CA SER A 21 -14.27 12.25 4.37
C SER A 21 -13.10 11.47 4.97
N ALA A 22 -13.33 10.84 6.12
CA ALA A 22 -12.37 9.90 6.70
C ALA A 22 -11.97 8.82 5.68
N VAL A 23 -10.67 8.50 5.60
CA VAL A 23 -10.12 7.56 4.63
C VAL A 23 -10.01 6.13 5.16
N GLY A 24 -10.02 5.95 6.49
CA GLY A 24 -10.10 4.63 7.12
C GLY A 24 -11.42 3.94 6.78
N ARG A 25 -11.40 2.62 6.64
CA ARG A 25 -12.58 1.79 6.36
C ARG A 25 -12.46 0.50 7.16
N ASP A 26 -13.56 0.05 7.75
CA ASP A 26 -13.65 -1.24 8.42
C ASP A 26 -13.90 -2.38 7.40
N GLU A 27 -14.47 -2.04 6.24
CA GLU A 27 -14.68 -2.94 5.12
C GLU A 27 -14.38 -2.25 3.81
N VAL A 28 -13.88 -3.02 2.85
CA VAL A 28 -13.68 -2.58 1.45
C VAL A 28 -14.14 -3.65 0.48
N GLU A 29 -14.86 -3.23 -0.56
CA GLU A 29 -15.19 -4.08 -1.69
C GLU A 29 -14.08 -3.98 -2.74
N ILE A 30 -13.60 -5.14 -3.21
CA ILE A 30 -12.59 -5.27 -4.25
C ILE A 30 -13.20 -5.93 -5.48
N ARG A 31 -12.93 -5.37 -6.64
CA ARG A 31 -13.30 -5.93 -7.94
C ARG A 31 -12.05 -6.36 -8.69
N ALA A 32 -12.07 -7.58 -9.21
CA ALA A 32 -11.00 -8.13 -10.03
C ALA A 32 -10.61 -7.16 -11.15
N GLU A 33 -9.32 -6.96 -11.35
CA GLU A 33 -8.72 -6.08 -12.35
C GLU A 33 -9.02 -4.58 -12.19
N LEU A 34 -10.01 -4.19 -11.37
CA LEU A 34 -10.47 -2.82 -11.22
C LEU A 34 -9.96 -2.11 -9.96
N GLY A 35 -9.75 -2.85 -8.85
CA GLY A 35 -9.28 -2.28 -7.58
C GLY A 35 -10.38 -2.15 -6.52
N ILE A 36 -10.25 -1.18 -5.63
CA ILE A 36 -11.16 -0.94 -4.51
C ILE A 36 -12.27 0.03 -4.93
N VAL A 37 -13.51 -0.37 -4.72
CA VAL A 37 -14.69 0.47 -5.01
C VAL A 37 -14.61 1.79 -4.21
N GLY A 38 -14.78 2.90 -4.90
CA GLY A 38 -14.70 4.24 -4.32
C GLY A 38 -13.28 4.83 -4.17
N ASP A 39 -12.24 4.06 -4.50
CA ASP A 39 -10.88 4.62 -4.57
C ASP A 39 -10.65 5.37 -5.90
N ARG A 40 -9.80 6.39 -5.88
CA ARG A 40 -9.44 7.21 -7.05
C ARG A 40 -8.87 6.41 -8.22
N TYR A 41 -8.29 5.26 -7.96
CA TYR A 41 -7.69 4.40 -8.99
C TYR A 41 -8.64 3.30 -9.49
N PHE A 42 -9.85 3.21 -8.91
CA PHE A 42 -10.84 2.21 -9.32
C PHE A 42 -11.16 2.33 -10.82
N GLY A 43 -10.98 1.24 -11.56
CA GLY A 43 -11.26 1.16 -13.00
C GLY A 43 -10.29 1.95 -13.89
N GLN A 44 -9.22 2.53 -13.35
CA GLN A 44 -8.25 3.30 -14.13
C GLN A 44 -7.25 2.37 -14.83
N THR A 45 -7.38 2.20 -16.14
CA THR A 45 -6.53 1.31 -16.94
C THR A 45 -5.02 1.59 -16.78
N VAL A 46 -4.63 2.88 -16.72
CA VAL A 46 -3.23 3.28 -16.54
C VAL A 46 -2.66 2.91 -15.16
N HIS A 47 -3.53 2.65 -14.18
CA HIS A 47 -3.18 2.27 -12.82
C HIS A 47 -3.46 0.79 -12.51
N ARG A 48 -3.79 -0.05 -13.50
CA ARG A 48 -4.14 -1.46 -13.31
C ARG A 48 -3.11 -2.21 -12.45
N ASN A 49 -1.82 -2.00 -12.68
CA ASN A 49 -0.75 -2.61 -11.89
C ASN A 49 -0.51 -1.97 -10.51
N ALA A 50 -1.34 -1.02 -10.14
CA ALA A 50 -1.34 -0.31 -8.86
C ALA A 50 -2.77 -0.07 -8.35
N ALA A 51 -3.71 -0.90 -8.81
CA ALA A 51 -5.13 -0.78 -8.49
C ALA A 51 -5.42 -0.97 -6.99
N VAL A 52 -4.57 -1.76 -6.32
CA VAL A 52 -4.53 -1.88 -4.86
C VAL A 52 -3.08 -1.82 -4.38
N THR A 53 -2.83 -1.11 -3.29
CA THR A 53 -1.50 -0.99 -2.69
C THR A 53 -1.51 -1.54 -1.28
N PHE A 54 -0.44 -2.24 -0.91
CA PHE A 54 -0.25 -2.84 0.42
C PHE A 54 0.92 -2.21 1.15
N LEU A 55 0.86 -2.19 2.47
CA LEU A 55 1.94 -1.76 3.37
C LEU A 55 2.03 -2.73 4.56
N ASP A 56 3.24 -3.06 4.99
CA ASP A 56 3.47 -3.58 6.33
C ASP A 56 3.57 -2.42 7.31
N ALA A 57 2.72 -2.42 8.34
CA ALA A 57 2.73 -1.38 9.38
C ALA A 57 4.05 -1.33 10.17
N ALA A 58 4.84 -2.42 10.19
CA ALA A 58 6.17 -2.45 10.79
C ALA A 58 7.09 -1.37 10.20
N ALA A 59 6.91 -1.00 8.92
CA ALA A 59 7.66 0.09 8.30
C ALA A 59 7.48 1.44 9.02
N MET A 60 6.38 1.66 9.74
CA MET A 60 6.18 2.87 10.55
C MET A 60 6.92 2.81 11.87
N ASP A 61 7.02 1.61 12.45
CA ASP A 61 7.80 1.38 13.68
C ASP A 61 9.30 1.59 13.38
N ASP A 62 9.80 0.99 12.29
CA ASP A 62 11.18 1.17 11.80
C ASP A 62 11.50 2.62 11.45
N LEU A 63 10.54 3.33 10.86
CA LEU A 63 10.67 4.76 10.55
C LEU A 63 10.83 5.58 11.83
N ALA A 64 10.01 5.31 12.84
CA ALA A 64 10.07 6.01 14.13
C ALA A 64 11.43 5.78 14.81
N GLU A 65 11.94 4.55 14.81
CA GLU A 65 13.25 4.22 15.35
C GLU A 65 14.37 4.93 14.57
N THR A 66 14.35 4.83 13.23
CA THR A 66 15.39 5.42 12.36
C THR A 66 15.49 6.94 12.50
N LEU A 67 14.34 7.62 12.63
CA LEU A 67 14.27 9.07 12.75
C LEU A 67 14.14 9.56 14.18
N GLN A 68 14.20 8.66 15.17
CA GLN A 68 14.05 8.96 16.60
C GLN A 68 12.77 9.75 16.91
N LEU A 69 11.67 9.35 16.30
CA LEU A 69 10.37 9.98 16.54
C LEU A 69 9.77 9.50 17.87
N PRO A 70 8.95 10.32 18.54
CA PRO A 70 8.34 9.96 19.82
C PRO A 70 7.32 8.81 19.72
N ALA A 71 6.78 8.57 18.53
CA ALA A 71 5.86 7.47 18.23
C ALA A 71 5.86 7.15 16.73
N ALA A 72 5.42 5.94 16.38
CA ALA A 72 5.21 5.57 14.98
C ALA A 72 4.11 6.45 14.35
N PRO A 73 4.37 7.03 13.17
CA PRO A 73 3.36 7.79 12.45
C PRO A 73 2.17 6.91 12.02
N ASP A 74 1.00 7.55 11.85
CA ASP A 74 -0.17 6.86 11.30
C ASP A 74 0.13 6.31 9.90
N PRO A 75 0.07 4.99 9.66
CA PRO A 75 0.34 4.39 8.37
C PRO A 75 -0.63 4.84 7.26
N LEU A 76 -1.81 5.38 7.60
CA LEU A 76 -2.75 5.95 6.64
C LEU A 76 -2.15 7.16 5.89
N LEU A 77 -1.18 7.85 6.49
CA LEU A 77 -0.48 8.98 5.86
C LEU A 77 0.33 8.57 4.63
N LEU A 78 0.79 7.30 4.52
CA LEU A 78 1.40 6.79 3.29
C LEU A 78 0.42 6.58 2.14
N ARG A 79 -0.87 6.64 2.43
CA ARG A 79 -1.96 6.49 1.47
C ARG A 79 -1.92 5.15 0.72
N ARG A 80 -1.55 4.07 1.44
CA ARG A 80 -1.71 2.70 0.95
C ARG A 80 -3.10 2.19 1.28
N ASN A 81 -3.68 1.37 0.38
CA ASN A 81 -5.06 0.93 0.52
C ASN A 81 -5.22 -0.10 1.65
N ILE A 82 -4.38 -1.12 1.68
CA ILE A 82 -4.40 -2.21 2.67
C ILE A 82 -3.15 -2.11 3.53
N ILE A 83 -3.33 -2.07 4.84
CA ILE A 83 -2.25 -2.04 5.82
C ILE A 83 -2.33 -3.34 6.59
N LEU A 84 -1.25 -4.10 6.57
CA LEU A 84 -1.08 -5.37 7.28
C LEU A 84 -0.09 -5.20 8.43
N ARG A 85 -0.12 -6.10 9.37
CA ARG A 85 0.94 -6.26 10.38
C ARG A 85 1.27 -7.74 10.50
N GLY A 86 2.57 -8.05 10.59
CA GLY A 86 3.06 -9.42 10.82
C GLY A 86 3.42 -10.19 9.55
N PHE A 87 3.43 -9.52 8.39
CA PHE A 87 3.95 -10.11 7.15
C PHE A 87 4.75 -9.06 6.35
N PRO A 88 6.03 -9.34 6.01
CA PRO A 88 6.89 -8.41 5.26
C PRO A 88 6.48 -8.33 3.78
N ILE A 89 5.40 -7.62 3.50
CA ILE A 89 4.73 -7.59 2.19
C ILE A 89 5.66 -7.15 1.05
N ASP A 90 6.66 -6.33 1.33
CA ASP A 90 7.64 -5.85 0.34
C ASP A 90 8.42 -6.99 -0.32
N THR A 91 8.55 -8.14 0.35
CA THR A 91 9.22 -9.34 -0.18
C THR A 91 8.50 -9.97 -1.37
N LEU A 92 7.23 -9.63 -1.57
CA LEU A 92 6.44 -10.13 -2.70
C LEU A 92 6.61 -9.27 -3.97
N ALA A 93 7.26 -8.11 -3.87
CA ALA A 93 7.42 -7.21 -5.00
C ALA A 93 8.33 -7.78 -6.08
N ALA A 94 8.06 -7.42 -7.33
CA ALA A 94 9.00 -7.63 -8.41
C ALA A 94 10.31 -6.88 -8.16
N HIS A 95 11.44 -7.53 -8.39
CA HIS A 95 12.76 -6.96 -8.17
C HIS A 95 13.77 -7.44 -9.21
N ARG A 96 15.01 -6.97 -9.12
CA ARG A 96 16.15 -7.51 -9.86
C ARG A 96 17.04 -8.30 -8.94
N ALA A 97 17.42 -9.49 -9.37
CA ALA A 97 18.47 -10.29 -8.73
C ALA A 97 19.84 -9.62 -8.91
N SER A 98 20.83 -10.08 -8.17
CA SER A 98 22.20 -9.54 -8.22
C SER A 98 22.86 -9.66 -9.59
N ASP A 99 22.47 -10.66 -10.39
CA ASP A 99 22.91 -10.87 -11.77
C ASP A 99 22.15 -10.01 -12.80
N GLY A 100 21.21 -9.15 -12.35
CA GLY A 100 20.38 -8.31 -13.19
C GLY A 100 19.10 -8.97 -13.72
N THR A 101 18.89 -10.27 -13.45
CA THR A 101 17.67 -11.00 -13.83
C THR A 101 16.44 -10.36 -13.20
N ARG A 102 15.38 -10.19 -14.00
CA ARG A 102 14.09 -9.71 -13.49
C ARG A 102 13.35 -10.86 -12.81
N ILE A 103 13.05 -10.68 -11.53
CA ILE A 103 12.19 -11.58 -10.77
C ILE A 103 10.79 -10.92 -10.73
N PRO A 104 9.76 -11.58 -11.25
CA PRO A 104 8.39 -11.06 -11.19
C PRO A 104 7.91 -10.99 -9.75
N GLY A 105 6.93 -10.14 -9.48
CA GLY A 105 6.25 -10.15 -8.19
C GLY A 105 5.42 -11.43 -8.02
N ARG A 106 5.25 -11.84 -6.79
CA ARG A 106 4.55 -13.10 -6.44
C ARG A 106 3.04 -12.91 -6.44
N ARG A 107 2.32 -14.01 -6.62
CA ARG A 107 0.88 -14.07 -6.35
C ARG A 107 0.67 -14.42 -4.88
N PHE A 108 -0.37 -13.87 -4.29
CA PHE A 108 -0.77 -14.18 -2.92
C PHE A 108 -2.27 -14.02 -2.75
N ALA A 109 -2.82 -14.69 -1.74
CA ALA A 109 -4.20 -14.56 -1.33
C ALA A 109 -4.26 -13.94 0.07
N LEU A 110 -5.22 -13.02 0.29
CA LEU A 110 -5.55 -12.47 1.60
C LEU A 110 -6.99 -12.81 1.93
N ASN A 111 -7.22 -13.34 3.13
CA ASN A 111 -8.55 -13.69 3.63
C ASN A 111 -8.75 -13.09 5.03
N SER A 112 -9.73 -12.21 5.17
CA SER A 112 -10.15 -11.58 6.43
C SER A 112 -11.48 -12.14 6.96
N GLY A 113 -11.84 -13.37 6.55
CA GLY A 113 -13.05 -14.05 6.99
C GLY A 113 -14.17 -14.15 5.94
N ALA A 114 -14.15 -13.31 4.90
CA ALA A 114 -15.16 -13.33 3.81
C ALA A 114 -14.73 -14.15 2.58
N GLY A 115 -13.70 -14.98 2.71
CA GLY A 115 -13.08 -15.73 1.63
C GLY A 115 -11.81 -15.08 1.10
N PRO A 116 -10.96 -15.84 0.39
CA PRO A 116 -9.68 -15.36 -0.11
C PRO A 116 -9.87 -14.46 -1.33
N ILE A 117 -9.14 -13.35 -1.36
CA ILE A 117 -8.96 -12.51 -2.55
C ILE A 117 -7.52 -12.67 -3.01
N GLU A 118 -7.33 -13.03 -4.28
CA GLU A 118 -6.02 -13.18 -4.89
C GLU A 118 -5.50 -11.88 -5.48
N PHE A 119 -4.21 -11.69 -5.37
CA PHE A 119 -3.49 -10.52 -5.88
C PHE A 119 -2.23 -10.93 -6.64
N GLN A 120 -1.96 -10.23 -7.75
CA GLN A 120 -0.66 -10.23 -8.39
C GLN A 120 0.15 -9.05 -7.87
N ALA A 121 1.28 -9.30 -7.22
CA ALA A 121 2.22 -8.26 -6.85
C ALA A 121 2.99 -7.78 -8.08
N HIS A 122 3.26 -6.48 -8.11
CA HIS A 122 4.07 -5.82 -9.12
C HIS A 122 5.28 -5.14 -8.46
N ARG A 123 5.70 -3.99 -8.97
CA ARG A 123 6.84 -3.23 -8.44
C ARG A 123 6.56 -2.66 -7.05
N PRO A 124 7.61 -2.34 -6.28
CA PRO A 124 7.46 -1.60 -5.02
C PRO A 124 6.67 -0.31 -5.21
N ALA A 125 5.93 0.07 -4.18
CA ALA A 125 5.24 1.35 -4.09
C ALA A 125 6.18 2.40 -3.48
N ASN A 126 7.17 2.85 -4.27
CA ASN A 126 8.22 3.74 -3.80
C ASN A 126 7.67 4.98 -3.08
N PRO A 127 8.34 5.44 -2.01
CA PRO A 127 8.04 6.71 -1.38
C PRO A 127 8.35 7.88 -2.35
N CYS A 128 7.84 9.07 -2.05
CA CYS A 128 8.13 10.29 -2.78
C CYS A 128 8.41 11.43 -1.79
N ALA A 129 8.81 12.59 -2.29
CA ALA A 129 9.17 13.74 -1.45
C ALA A 129 8.04 14.22 -0.51
N TRP A 130 6.79 13.88 -0.80
CA TRP A 130 5.67 14.12 0.09
C TRP A 130 5.82 13.46 1.47
N MET A 131 6.59 12.35 1.56
CA MET A 131 6.80 11.66 2.83
C MET A 131 7.50 12.53 3.86
N ASP A 132 8.42 13.40 3.42
CA ASP A 132 9.09 14.34 4.31
C ASP A 132 8.14 15.41 4.87
N ALA A 133 7.11 15.78 4.11
CA ALA A 133 6.12 16.76 4.52
C ALA A 133 5.01 16.20 5.41
N VAL A 134 4.58 14.94 5.15
CA VAL A 134 3.40 14.36 5.82
C VAL A 134 3.74 13.45 7.00
N LEU A 135 4.96 12.94 7.08
CA LEU A 135 5.42 12.08 8.18
C LEU A 135 6.46 12.80 9.04
N ALA A 136 7.66 12.97 8.52
CA ALA A 136 8.76 13.67 9.18
C ALA A 136 9.90 13.94 8.20
N PRO A 137 10.73 14.97 8.40
CA PRO A 137 11.95 15.19 7.62
C PRO A 137 12.84 13.94 7.61
N GLY A 138 13.24 13.49 6.42
CA GLY A 138 14.04 12.26 6.23
C GLY A 138 13.22 11.00 5.93
N ALA A 139 11.90 11.03 6.09
CA ALA A 139 11.02 9.89 5.87
C ALA A 139 11.07 9.36 4.42
N PHE A 140 11.21 10.25 3.43
CA PHE A 140 11.40 9.84 2.04
C PHE A 140 12.60 8.91 1.85
N LYS A 141 13.71 9.20 2.50
CA LYS A 141 14.93 8.39 2.40
C LYS A 141 14.79 7.10 3.22
N ALA A 142 14.29 7.20 4.44
CA ALA A 142 14.16 6.08 5.36
C ALA A 142 13.18 4.99 4.86
N LEU A 143 12.12 5.37 4.16
CA LEU A 143 11.12 4.44 3.61
C LEU A 143 11.53 3.77 2.29
N ARG A 144 12.70 4.03 1.74
CA ARG A 144 13.14 3.36 0.49
C ARG A 144 13.26 1.86 0.70
N GLY A 145 12.52 1.10 -0.12
CA GLY A 145 12.45 -0.35 -0.04
C GLY A 145 11.38 -0.89 0.92
N HIS A 146 10.77 -0.04 1.76
CA HIS A 146 9.81 -0.42 2.79
C HIS A 146 8.47 0.34 2.72
N ALA A 147 8.15 0.95 1.58
CA ALA A 147 6.94 1.74 1.43
C ALA A 147 5.76 0.95 0.81
N GLY A 148 5.86 -0.37 0.84
CA GLY A 148 4.82 -1.29 0.37
C GLY A 148 4.91 -1.65 -1.10
N ILE A 149 3.88 -2.33 -1.59
CA ILE A 149 3.82 -2.88 -2.95
C ILE A 149 2.58 -2.43 -3.69
N ARG A 150 2.65 -2.52 -5.01
CA ARG A 150 1.54 -2.30 -5.95
C ARG A 150 1.02 -3.64 -6.42
N THR A 151 -0.29 -3.77 -6.53
CA THR A 151 -0.93 -5.04 -6.93
C THR A 151 -2.10 -4.82 -7.87
N THR A 152 -2.42 -5.90 -8.61
CA THR A 152 -3.69 -6.08 -9.31
C THR A 152 -4.48 -7.14 -8.55
N PRO A 153 -5.73 -6.90 -8.13
CA PRO A 153 -6.61 -7.94 -7.64
C PRO A 153 -7.02 -8.87 -8.78
N LEU A 154 -6.87 -10.18 -8.59
CA LEU A 154 -7.22 -11.21 -9.58
C LEU A 154 -8.63 -11.75 -9.38
N THR A 155 -9.14 -11.67 -8.15
CA THR A 155 -10.51 -12.07 -7.80
C THR A 155 -11.23 -10.94 -7.09
N SER A 156 -12.57 -11.01 -7.08
CA SER A 156 -13.43 -10.03 -6.38
C SER A 156 -13.85 -10.56 -5.02
N GLY A 157 -14.16 -9.65 -4.09
CA GLY A 157 -14.65 -9.98 -2.75
C GLY A 157 -14.60 -8.77 -1.81
N SER A 158 -14.81 -9.02 -0.51
CA SER A 158 -14.67 -8.02 0.54
C SER A 158 -13.50 -8.35 1.48
N LEU A 159 -12.82 -7.31 1.96
CA LEU A 159 -11.88 -7.41 3.07
C LEU A 159 -12.40 -6.60 4.24
N HIS A 160 -12.30 -7.18 5.44
CA HIS A 160 -12.71 -6.57 6.70
C HIS A 160 -11.50 -6.25 7.57
N LEU A 161 -11.62 -5.22 8.39
CA LEU A 161 -10.64 -4.91 9.42
C LEU A 161 -10.64 -6.02 10.49
N GLY A 162 -9.46 -6.50 10.85
CA GLY A 162 -9.29 -7.53 11.87
C GLY A 162 -8.28 -8.58 11.49
N PRO A 163 -8.32 -9.76 12.14
CA PRO A 163 -7.43 -10.87 11.83
C PRO A 163 -7.58 -11.32 10.38
N ALA A 164 -6.45 -11.62 9.74
CA ALA A 164 -6.42 -12.11 8.36
C ALA A 164 -5.34 -13.17 8.18
N SER A 165 -5.53 -14.06 7.22
CA SER A 165 -4.50 -14.98 6.76
C SER A 165 -3.99 -14.55 5.39
N LEU A 166 -2.67 -14.58 5.21
CA LEU A 166 -2.01 -14.35 3.94
C LEU A 166 -1.31 -15.63 3.51
N THR A 167 -1.61 -16.09 2.29
CA THR A 167 -0.98 -17.27 1.68
C THR A 167 -0.26 -16.82 0.41
N VAL A 168 1.03 -17.09 0.32
CA VAL A 168 1.79 -16.85 -0.91
C VAL A 168 1.50 -17.99 -1.87
N LEU A 169 1.12 -17.64 -3.08
CA LEU A 169 0.84 -18.56 -4.18
C LEU A 169 2.06 -18.62 -5.11
N ASP A 170 2.22 -19.70 -5.81
CA ASP A 170 3.33 -19.90 -6.76
C ASP A 170 3.16 -19.10 -8.05
#